data_d06db24be2cab6538bda0346b43c040a
#
_entry.id   d06db24be2cab6538bda0346b43c040a
#
_cell.length_a   1.000
_cell.length_b   1.000
_cell.length_c   1.000
_cell.angle_alpha   90.00
_cell.angle_beta   90.00
_cell.angle_gamma   90.00
#
_symmetry.space_group_name_H-M   'P 1'
#
loop_
_entity.id
_entity.type
_entity.pdbx_description
1 polymer ?
#
loop_
_entity_poly.entity_id
_entity_poly.type
_entity_poly.pdbx_seq_one_letter_code
_entity_poly.pdbx_strand_id
1 'polypeptide(L)'
;MVEELSEKEERIVTLLVETGLSRSIAKIIVFLSRAGEAVSRDIERAANLRQPEVSLAMKELKEWGWIKEKELKRKGKGRPLKSYKLTIDLRDIVSELVEKKRREVEQLSKHLDELERLVGLK
;
A
#
# COMPACT_ATOMS: atom_id res chain seq x y z
N MET A 1 10.29 11.53 -17.19
CA MET A 1 10.71 10.18 -16.78
C MET A 1 10.43 9.97 -15.30
N VAL A 2 9.83 8.84 -14.98
CA VAL A 2 9.43 8.55 -13.61
C VAL A 2 10.56 7.82 -12.89
N GLU A 3 10.95 8.33 -11.73
CA GLU A 3 11.99 7.70 -10.93
C GLU A 3 11.44 6.51 -10.15
N GLU A 4 12.25 5.46 -10.07
CA GLU A 4 11.96 4.31 -9.25
C GLU A 4 11.97 4.71 -7.77
N LEU A 5 11.49 3.82 -6.91
CA LEU A 5 11.47 4.07 -5.48
C LEU A 5 12.89 4.20 -4.93
N SER A 6 13.09 5.18 -4.05
CA SER A 6 14.36 5.40 -3.38
C SER A 6 14.62 4.29 -2.34
N GLU A 7 15.84 4.25 -1.80
CA GLU A 7 16.18 3.29 -0.74
C GLU A 7 15.26 3.45 0.47
N LYS A 8 14.99 4.69 0.86
CA LYS A 8 14.07 4.98 1.97
C LYS A 8 12.67 4.49 1.67
N GLU A 9 12.20 4.74 0.45
CA GLU A 9 10.88 4.29 0.01
C GLU A 9 10.79 2.76 -0.02
N GLU A 10 11.84 2.09 -0.50
CA GLU A 10 11.90 0.63 -0.50
C GLU A 10 11.87 0.08 0.95
N ARG A 11 12.52 0.78 1.88
CA ARG A 11 12.49 0.38 3.29
C ARG A 11 11.09 0.51 3.86
N ILE A 12 10.40 1.59 3.53
CA ILE A 12 9.01 1.80 3.94
C ILE A 12 8.13 0.67 3.40
N VAL A 13 8.32 0.31 2.13
CA VAL A 13 7.58 -0.79 1.50
C VAL A 13 7.80 -2.09 2.28
N THR A 14 9.05 -2.42 2.57
CA THR A 14 9.38 -3.64 3.32
C THR A 14 8.68 -3.68 4.67
N LEU A 15 8.69 -2.57 5.40
CA LEU A 15 8.03 -2.48 6.70
C LEU A 15 6.49 -2.58 6.58
N LEU A 16 5.92 -1.98 5.53
CA LEU A 16 4.48 -2.11 5.29
C LEU A 16 4.08 -3.55 4.98
N VAL A 17 4.93 -4.28 4.25
CA VAL A 17 4.69 -5.70 3.99
C VAL A 17 4.66 -6.48 5.30
N GLU A 18 5.55 -6.13 6.24
CA GLU A 18 5.56 -6.76 7.57
C GLU A 18 4.26 -6.51 8.35
N THR A 19 3.56 -5.40 8.07
CA THR A 19 2.26 -5.13 8.71
C THR A 19 1.10 -5.87 8.05
N GLY A 20 1.36 -6.62 6.98
CA GLY A 20 0.35 -7.42 6.31
C GLY A 20 -0.12 -6.94 4.95
N LEU A 21 0.41 -5.81 4.46
CA LEU A 21 0.07 -5.34 3.11
C LEU A 21 0.82 -6.17 2.07
N SER A 22 0.21 -6.37 0.91
CA SER A 22 0.91 -6.98 -0.21
C SER A 22 2.00 -6.02 -0.69
N ARG A 23 3.06 -6.58 -1.25
CA ARG A 23 4.17 -5.77 -1.76
C ARG A 23 3.72 -4.82 -2.88
N SER A 24 2.86 -5.30 -3.77
CA SER A 24 2.32 -4.47 -4.86
C SER A 24 1.58 -3.25 -4.32
N ILE A 25 0.69 -3.46 -3.37
CA ILE A 25 -0.08 -2.37 -2.75
C ILE A 25 0.86 -1.40 -2.02
N ALA A 26 1.80 -1.92 -1.24
CA ALA A 26 2.75 -1.08 -0.51
C ALA A 26 3.55 -0.19 -1.46
N LYS A 27 4.08 -0.75 -2.54
CA LYS A 27 4.82 0.02 -3.54
C LYS A 27 3.98 1.12 -4.19
N ILE A 28 2.74 0.79 -4.52
CA ILE A 28 1.84 1.73 -5.18
C ILE A 28 1.49 2.90 -4.27
N ILE A 29 1.11 2.64 -3.02
CA ILE A 29 0.73 3.74 -2.12
C ILE A 29 1.92 4.63 -1.79
N VAL A 30 3.13 4.07 -1.65
CA VAL A 30 4.33 4.86 -1.41
C VAL A 30 4.63 5.73 -2.62
N PHE A 31 4.58 5.16 -3.82
CA PHE A 31 4.81 5.93 -5.04
C PHE A 31 3.76 7.04 -5.23
N LEU A 32 2.47 6.73 -5.06
CA LEU A 32 1.41 7.72 -5.21
C LEU A 32 1.51 8.84 -4.17
N SER A 33 1.98 8.51 -2.97
CA SER A 33 2.22 9.51 -1.93
C SER A 33 3.24 10.56 -2.39
N ARG A 34 4.27 10.11 -3.09
CA ARG A 34 5.31 11.01 -3.63
C ARG A 34 4.84 11.74 -4.88
N ALA A 35 4.24 11.02 -5.81
CA ALA A 35 3.86 11.55 -7.11
C ALA A 35 2.61 12.42 -7.07
N GLY A 36 1.73 12.23 -6.11
CA GLY A 36 0.44 12.89 -6.03
C GLY A 36 -0.59 12.22 -6.90
N GLU A 37 -0.36 12.19 -8.21
CA GLU A 37 -1.26 11.59 -9.19
C GLU A 37 -0.39 10.93 -10.26
N ALA A 38 -0.79 9.77 -10.74
CA ALA A 38 -0.03 9.06 -11.76
C ALA A 38 -0.91 8.15 -12.60
N VAL A 39 -0.48 7.95 -13.85
CA VAL A 39 -1.13 7.00 -14.75
C VAL A 39 -0.54 5.60 -14.52
N SER A 40 -1.30 4.60 -14.93
CA SER A 40 -0.93 3.19 -14.73
C SER A 40 0.49 2.85 -15.18
N ARG A 41 0.87 3.34 -16.36
CA ARG A 41 2.20 3.06 -16.92
C ARG A 41 3.34 3.59 -16.04
N ASP A 42 3.16 4.78 -15.46
CA ASP A 42 4.16 5.37 -14.58
C ASP A 42 4.26 4.59 -13.27
N ILE A 43 3.12 4.11 -12.78
CA ILE A 43 3.08 3.25 -11.59
C ILE A 43 3.83 1.95 -11.85
N GLU A 44 3.60 1.31 -12.99
CA GLU A 44 4.30 0.08 -13.37
C GLU A 44 5.82 0.27 -13.38
N ARG A 45 6.27 1.39 -13.96
CA ARG A 45 7.70 1.70 -14.05
C ARG A 45 8.31 2.00 -12.68
N ALA A 46 7.69 2.90 -11.93
CA ALA A 46 8.23 3.33 -10.64
C ALA A 46 8.26 2.19 -9.62
N ALA A 47 7.22 1.38 -9.60
CA ALA A 47 7.08 0.28 -8.66
C ALA A 47 7.69 -1.03 -9.16
N ASN A 48 8.14 -1.06 -10.42
CA ASN A 48 8.65 -2.26 -11.07
C ASN A 48 7.63 -3.41 -10.98
N LEU A 49 6.41 -3.11 -11.40
CA LEU A 49 5.30 -4.05 -11.41
C LEU A 49 4.80 -4.27 -12.83
N ARG A 50 4.20 -5.42 -13.06
CA ARG A 50 3.55 -5.73 -14.32
C ARG A 50 2.12 -5.23 -14.30
N GLN A 51 1.56 -4.98 -15.48
CA GLN A 51 0.21 -4.47 -15.62
C GLN A 51 -0.84 -5.30 -14.85
N PRO A 52 -0.82 -6.64 -14.88
CA PRO A 52 -1.80 -7.42 -14.11
C PRO A 52 -1.69 -7.21 -12.60
N GLU A 53 -0.46 -7.02 -12.09
CA GLU A 53 -0.23 -6.76 -10.67
C GLU A 53 -0.80 -5.40 -10.27
N VAL A 54 -0.58 -4.38 -11.10
CA VAL A 54 -1.12 -3.04 -10.87
C VAL A 54 -2.64 -3.08 -10.90
N SER A 55 -3.21 -3.75 -11.90
CA SER A 55 -4.66 -3.87 -12.07
C SER A 55 -5.33 -4.49 -10.84
N LEU A 56 -4.77 -5.58 -10.35
CA LEU A 56 -5.30 -6.27 -9.17
C LEU A 56 -5.19 -5.41 -7.92
N ALA A 57 -4.04 -4.77 -7.73
CA ALA A 57 -3.82 -3.90 -6.58
C ALA A 57 -4.78 -2.69 -6.59
N MET A 58 -4.99 -2.11 -7.76
CA MET A 58 -5.91 -0.97 -7.89
C MET A 58 -7.34 -1.35 -7.55
N LYS A 59 -7.75 -2.57 -7.92
CA LYS A 59 -9.07 -3.07 -7.58
C LYS A 59 -9.25 -3.11 -6.06
N GLU A 60 -8.27 -3.67 -5.35
CA GLU A 60 -8.31 -3.74 -3.88
C GLU A 60 -8.28 -2.35 -3.24
N LEU A 61 -7.41 -1.48 -3.73
CA LEU A 61 -7.29 -0.12 -3.21
C LEU A 61 -8.58 0.68 -3.39
N LYS A 62 -9.28 0.48 -4.52
CA LYS A 62 -10.59 1.11 -4.76
C LYS A 62 -11.63 0.57 -3.78
N GLU A 63 -11.64 -0.74 -3.54
CA GLU A 63 -12.56 -1.36 -2.58
C GLU A 63 -12.36 -0.82 -1.16
N TRP A 64 -11.10 -0.52 -0.79
CA TRP A 64 -10.78 0.05 0.51
C TRP A 64 -11.06 1.56 0.58
N GLY A 65 -11.32 2.19 -0.56
CA GLY A 65 -11.56 3.63 -0.62
C GLY A 65 -10.29 4.47 -0.50
N TRP A 66 -9.12 3.87 -0.69
CA TRP A 66 -7.84 4.57 -0.55
C TRP A 66 -7.37 5.28 -1.80
N ILE A 67 -7.94 4.98 -2.95
CA ILE A 67 -7.61 5.66 -4.20
C ILE A 67 -8.84 6.14 -4.96
N LYS A 68 -8.59 7.16 -5.75
CA LYS A 68 -9.53 7.73 -6.69
C LYS A 68 -8.99 7.53 -8.09
N GLU A 69 -9.86 7.15 -9.00
CA GLU A 69 -9.53 6.96 -10.40
C GLU A 69 -10.24 8.02 -11.21
N LYS A 70 -9.55 8.58 -12.20
CA LYS A 70 -10.20 9.47 -13.14
C LYS A 70 -9.68 9.20 -14.55
N GLU A 71 -10.55 9.36 -15.54
CA GLU A 71 -10.17 9.21 -16.93
C GLU A 71 -9.61 10.52 -17.46
N LEU A 72 -8.51 10.42 -18.20
CA LEU A 72 -7.93 11.56 -18.89
C LEU A 72 -8.24 11.41 -20.38
N LYS A 73 -8.83 12.45 -20.97
CA LYS A 73 -9.10 12.45 -22.40
C LYS A 73 -7.80 12.61 -23.18
N ARG A 74 -7.57 11.71 -24.11
CA ARG A 74 -6.48 11.83 -25.06
C ARG A 74 -6.91 12.60 -26.29
N LYS A 75 -6.01 13.42 -26.82
CA LYS A 75 -6.18 13.95 -28.16
C LYS A 75 -5.87 12.83 -29.14
N GLY A 76 -6.82 12.54 -30.04
CA GLY A 76 -6.63 11.55 -31.08
C GLY A 76 -7.17 10.16 -30.73
N LYS A 77 -6.66 9.18 -31.44
CA LYS A 77 -7.13 7.80 -31.34
C LYS A 77 -6.55 7.10 -30.13
N GLY A 78 -7.38 6.32 -29.43
CA GLY A 78 -6.95 5.45 -28.35
C GLY A 78 -7.87 5.48 -27.16
N ARG A 79 -7.63 4.58 -26.22
CA ARG A 79 -8.40 4.49 -24.99
C ARG A 79 -8.05 5.67 -24.08
N PRO A 80 -9.03 6.20 -23.34
CA PRO A 80 -8.73 7.18 -22.31
C PRO A 80 -7.70 6.60 -21.33
N LEU A 81 -6.77 7.44 -20.91
CA LEU A 81 -5.83 7.06 -19.87
C LEU A 81 -6.51 7.20 -18.52
N LYS A 82 -6.21 6.28 -17.64
CA LYS A 82 -6.67 6.36 -16.24
C LYS A 82 -5.55 6.90 -15.36
N SER A 83 -5.92 7.83 -14.51
CA SER A 83 -5.03 8.44 -13.54
C SER A 83 -5.51 8.09 -12.15
N TYR A 84 -4.58 7.87 -11.24
CA TYR A 84 -4.88 7.44 -9.87
C TYR A 84 -4.27 8.38 -8.85
N LYS A 85 -4.96 8.56 -7.76
CA LYS A 85 -4.56 9.45 -6.68
C LYS A 85 -5.00 8.87 -5.34
N LEU A 86 -4.17 9.01 -4.30
CA LEU A 86 -4.58 8.60 -2.96
C LEU A 86 -5.68 9.52 -2.44
N THR A 87 -6.66 8.96 -1.77
CA THR A 87 -7.72 9.72 -1.09
C THR A 87 -7.37 9.97 0.37
N ILE A 88 -6.36 9.29 0.85
CA ILE A 88 -5.91 9.35 2.25
C ILE A 88 -4.40 9.53 2.25
N ASP A 89 -3.90 10.36 3.15
CA ASP A 89 -2.46 10.60 3.30
C ASP A 89 -1.76 9.31 3.75
N LEU A 90 -0.57 9.06 3.21
CA LEU A 90 0.22 7.90 3.60
C LEU A 90 0.46 7.84 5.11
N ARG A 91 0.65 8.98 5.75
CA ARG A 91 0.82 9.05 7.20
C ARG A 91 -0.37 8.48 7.94
N ASP A 92 -1.58 8.77 7.45
CA ASP A 92 -2.81 8.29 8.07
C ASP A 92 -2.97 6.79 7.85
N ILE A 93 -2.63 6.32 6.66
CA ILE A 93 -2.63 4.88 6.37
C ILE A 93 -1.70 4.15 7.34
N VAL A 94 -0.46 4.65 7.46
CA VAL A 94 0.55 4.06 8.33
C VAL A 94 0.10 4.11 9.79
N SER A 95 -0.47 5.25 10.21
CA SER A 95 -0.95 5.40 11.59
C SER A 95 -2.01 4.35 11.94
N GLU A 96 -2.97 4.14 11.05
CA GLU A 96 -4.01 3.13 11.25
C GLU A 96 -3.43 1.71 11.32
N LEU A 97 -2.49 1.40 10.42
CA LEU A 97 -1.84 0.08 10.40
C LEU A 97 -1.01 -0.15 11.65
N VAL A 98 -0.25 0.85 12.07
CA VAL A 98 0.58 0.76 13.29
C VAL A 98 -0.29 0.54 14.51
N GLU A 99 -1.35 1.31 14.66
CA GLU A 99 -2.25 1.21 15.81
C GLU A 99 -2.90 -0.17 15.87
N LYS A 100 -3.41 -0.65 14.74
CA LYS A 100 -4.02 -1.97 14.67
C LYS A 100 -3.04 -3.08 15.04
N LYS A 101 -1.83 -3.01 14.50
CA LYS A 101 -0.81 -4.04 14.76
C LYS A 101 -0.32 -4.00 16.20
N ARG A 102 -0.18 -2.82 16.80
CA ARG A 102 0.21 -2.71 18.20
C ARG A 102 -0.84 -3.33 19.11
N ARG A 103 -2.12 -3.17 18.78
CA ARG A 103 -3.20 -3.83 19.54
C ARG A 103 -3.10 -5.35 19.42
N GLU A 104 -2.80 -5.86 18.22
CA GLU A 104 -2.62 -7.31 18.00
C GLU A 104 -1.44 -7.85 18.79
N VAL A 105 -0.32 -7.12 18.81
CA VAL A 105 0.88 -7.51 19.58
C VAL A 105 0.56 -7.55 21.07
N GLU A 106 -0.13 -6.54 21.59
CA GLU A 106 -0.51 -6.49 23.00
C GLU A 106 -1.41 -7.66 23.37
N GLN A 107 -2.39 -7.97 22.53
CA GLN A 107 -3.31 -9.07 22.75
C GLN A 107 -2.59 -10.41 22.72
N LEU A 108 -1.67 -10.58 21.77
CA LEU A 108 -0.86 -11.80 21.69
C LEU A 108 -0.01 -11.97 22.94
N SER A 109 0.60 -10.89 23.43
CA SER A 109 1.39 -10.90 24.64
C SER A 109 0.59 -11.41 25.85
N LYS A 110 -0.65 -10.93 25.97
CA LYS A 110 -1.56 -11.37 27.05
C LYS A 110 -1.88 -12.86 26.94
N HIS A 111 -2.11 -13.33 25.71
CA HIS A 111 -2.41 -14.74 25.46
C HIS A 111 -1.21 -15.63 25.82
N LEU A 112 -0.01 -15.18 25.52
CA LEU A 112 1.21 -15.92 25.86
C LEU A 112 1.39 -16.01 27.35
N ASP A 113 1.18 -14.93 28.09
CA ASP A 113 1.29 -14.90 29.54
C ASP A 113 0.25 -15.86 30.18
N GLU A 114 -0.96 -15.83 29.68
CA GLU A 114 -2.02 -16.71 30.18
C GLU A 114 -1.68 -18.18 29.92
N LEU A 115 -1.20 -18.49 28.71
CA LEU A 115 -0.81 -19.85 28.37
C LEU A 115 0.30 -20.37 29.30
N GLU A 116 1.32 -19.56 29.53
CA GLU A 116 2.40 -19.92 30.45
C GLU A 116 1.89 -20.23 31.86
N ARG A 117 0.96 -19.41 32.34
CA ARG A 117 0.37 -19.59 33.68
C ARG A 117 -0.47 -20.87 33.74
N LEU A 118 -1.28 -21.12 32.71
CA LEU A 118 -2.20 -22.27 32.68
C LEU A 118 -1.46 -23.62 32.65
N VAL A 119 -0.30 -23.67 32.00
CA VAL A 119 0.48 -24.92 31.91
C VAL A 119 1.60 -25.00 32.95
N GLY A 120 1.69 -24.01 33.80
CA GLY A 120 2.63 -24.05 34.91
C GLY A 120 4.08 -23.70 34.56
N LEU A 121 4.31 -22.91 33.50
CA LEU A 121 5.67 -22.44 33.18
C LEU A 121 6.10 -21.25 34.05
N LYS A 122 5.13 -20.58 34.62
CA LYS A 122 5.35 -19.45 35.54
C LYS A 122 4.35 -19.44 36.66
#